data_c98dfa168142bc38b973e77eec9b7ce5
#
_entry.id   c98dfa168142bc38b973e77eec9b7ce5
#
_cell.length_a   1.000
_cell.length_b   1.000
_cell.length_c   1.000
_cell.angle_alpha   90.00
_cell.angle_beta   90.00
_cell.angle_gamma   90.00
#
_symmetry.space_group_name_H-M   'P 1'
#
loop_
_entity.id
_entity.type
_entity.pdbx_description
1 polymer ?
#
loop_
_entity_poly.entity_id
_entity_poly.type
_entity_poly.pdbx_seq_one_letter_code
_entity_poly.pdbx_strand_id
1 'polypeptide(L)'
;MRKKLLLWSLAIIASALPAIPSLAQIPDGYYNSLKGKKGAELKTAIYNIIKDAKVLEYGSGKGHTWWGFWDTDRDERGYFIDRYSAEKEWVKSTSQGAVGEGMNIEHSFPKSWWGGAKSQAYKDLYNLMPCKSTINSTKSNYPMGAVVSGDKGNGWTKVGKGNDGNWYWEPANPWKGDFARGYMYMATTYQNYNWSGDQAHQILQQGAYPTLQAWAHKLFIQWAKGDKPDALEIKRNEDVYKIQGNRNPYVDFPNLMEYVWGDSINYAFNPETTLKSTDYKDGEGGGGGTITPSPDEPDYIYSADFTSGKGGCTEKIVK
;
A
#
# COMPACT_ATOMS: atom_id res chain seq x y z
N MET A 1 -72.88 -35.11 -9.10
CA MET A 1 -72.05 -33.95 -8.56
C MET A 1 -70.64 -34.33 -8.55
N ARG A 2 -69.82 -33.83 -9.48
CA ARG A 2 -68.36 -34.11 -9.55
C ARG A 2 -67.64 -32.92 -8.94
N LYS A 3 -66.93 -33.12 -7.81
CA LYS A 3 -66.03 -32.13 -7.16
C LYS A 3 -64.77 -32.03 -7.97
N LYS A 4 -64.46 -30.83 -8.50
CA LYS A 4 -63.15 -30.49 -9.10
C LYS A 4 -62.16 -30.11 -7.97
N LEU A 5 -61.10 -30.90 -7.79
CA LEU A 5 -59.95 -30.49 -6.99
C LEU A 5 -59.11 -29.50 -7.78
N LEU A 6 -58.92 -28.29 -7.24
CA LEU A 6 -57.96 -27.30 -7.72
C LEU A 6 -56.63 -27.58 -7.03
N LEU A 7 -55.66 -28.05 -7.79
CA LEU A 7 -54.24 -28.13 -7.34
C LEU A 7 -53.61 -26.74 -7.51
N TRP A 8 -53.22 -26.12 -6.40
CA TRP A 8 -52.40 -24.94 -6.38
C TRP A 8 -50.93 -25.38 -6.41
N SER A 9 -50.23 -25.13 -7.53
CA SER A 9 -48.78 -25.28 -7.64
C SER A 9 -48.09 -24.09 -6.99
N LEU A 10 -47.43 -24.30 -5.85
CA LEU A 10 -46.56 -23.34 -5.22
C LEU A 10 -45.27 -23.23 -6.06
N ALA A 11 -45.09 -22.16 -6.80
CA ALA A 11 -43.83 -21.84 -7.45
C ALA A 11 -42.90 -21.30 -6.38
N ILE A 12 -41.86 -22.07 -6.00
CA ILE A 12 -40.77 -21.60 -5.15
C ILE A 12 -39.90 -20.71 -6.03
N ILE A 13 -40.01 -19.38 -5.86
CA ILE A 13 -39.06 -18.42 -6.40
C ILE A 13 -37.80 -18.54 -5.53
N ALA A 14 -36.79 -19.27 -6.02
CA ALA A 14 -35.46 -19.22 -5.48
C ALA A 14 -34.90 -17.83 -5.80
N SER A 15 -34.97 -16.91 -4.83
CA SER A 15 -34.19 -15.66 -4.90
C SER A 15 -32.70 -16.01 -4.87
N ALA A 16 -32.03 -15.84 -6.00
CA ALA A 16 -30.57 -15.84 -6.04
C ALA A 16 -30.10 -14.70 -5.15
N LEU A 17 -29.59 -15.01 -3.97
CA LEU A 17 -28.83 -14.05 -3.16
C LEU A 17 -27.65 -13.57 -4.03
N PRO A 18 -27.40 -12.27 -4.11
CA PRO A 18 -26.20 -11.78 -4.76
C PRO A 18 -25.00 -12.44 -4.09
N ALA A 19 -24.11 -13.04 -4.87
CA ALA A 19 -22.86 -13.57 -4.38
C ALA A 19 -22.12 -12.43 -3.68
N ILE A 20 -21.97 -12.52 -2.37
CA ILE A 20 -21.09 -11.61 -1.60
C ILE A 20 -19.70 -11.81 -2.25
N PRO A 21 -19.03 -10.74 -2.76
CA PRO A 21 -17.70 -10.89 -3.29
C PRO A 21 -16.84 -11.57 -2.22
N SER A 22 -16.21 -12.68 -2.57
CA SER A 22 -15.28 -13.40 -1.68
C SER A 22 -14.25 -12.39 -1.22
N LEU A 23 -14.28 -12.03 0.06
CA LEU A 23 -13.24 -11.21 0.67
C LEU A 23 -11.89 -11.88 0.37
N ALA A 24 -10.88 -11.08 0.06
CA ALA A 24 -9.52 -11.53 -0.18
C ALA A 24 -9.10 -12.51 0.92
N GLN A 25 -8.81 -13.74 0.55
CA GLN A 25 -8.46 -14.78 1.52
C GLN A 25 -6.97 -15.02 1.49
N ILE A 26 -6.30 -14.75 2.61
CA ILE A 26 -4.89 -15.14 2.79
C ILE A 26 -4.83 -16.67 2.72
N PRO A 27 -3.99 -17.27 1.85
CA PRO A 27 -3.87 -18.73 1.76
C PRO A 27 -3.47 -19.36 3.09
N ASP A 28 -4.04 -20.50 3.41
CA ASP A 28 -3.73 -21.24 4.64
C ASP A 28 -2.23 -21.50 4.75
N GLY A 29 -1.68 -21.16 5.91
CA GLY A 29 -0.27 -21.36 6.19
C GLY A 29 0.70 -20.40 5.53
N TYR A 30 0.25 -19.47 4.66
CA TYR A 30 1.12 -18.57 3.90
C TYR A 30 2.10 -17.79 4.80
N TYR A 31 1.69 -17.39 5.98
CA TYR A 31 2.48 -16.62 6.94
C TYR A 31 2.95 -17.41 8.17
N ASN A 32 2.82 -18.75 8.20
CA ASN A 32 3.17 -19.56 9.38
C ASN A 32 4.62 -19.38 9.83
N SER A 33 5.55 -19.16 8.89
CA SER A 33 6.97 -18.96 9.22
C SER A 33 7.27 -17.65 9.96
N LEU A 34 6.30 -16.73 10.06
CA LEU A 34 6.45 -15.48 10.82
C LEU A 34 6.21 -15.65 12.32
N LYS A 35 5.55 -16.75 12.74
CA LYS A 35 5.18 -16.97 14.13
C LYS A 35 6.39 -16.98 15.05
N GLY A 36 6.32 -16.18 16.11
CA GLY A 36 7.36 -16.06 17.13
C GLY A 36 8.51 -15.13 16.78
N LYS A 37 8.57 -14.60 15.54
CA LYS A 37 9.65 -13.71 15.07
C LYS A 37 9.38 -12.25 15.41
N LYS A 38 10.45 -11.44 15.50
CA LYS A 38 10.39 -10.02 15.83
C LYS A 38 11.51 -9.23 15.16
N GLY A 39 11.32 -7.92 14.99
CA GLY A 39 12.34 -6.99 14.49
C GLY A 39 13.01 -7.47 13.19
N ALA A 40 14.34 -7.48 13.18
CA ALA A 40 15.15 -7.88 12.03
C ALA A 40 14.91 -9.31 11.55
N GLU A 41 14.70 -10.25 12.49
CA GLU A 41 14.39 -11.64 12.17
C GLU A 41 13.03 -11.75 11.48
N LEU A 42 12.03 -11.01 11.97
CA LEU A 42 10.70 -10.95 11.36
C LEU A 42 10.78 -10.40 9.95
N LYS A 43 11.50 -9.27 9.74
CA LYS A 43 11.69 -8.70 8.40
C LYS A 43 12.33 -9.68 7.43
N THR A 44 13.35 -10.42 7.86
CA THR A 44 14.02 -11.44 7.05
C THR A 44 13.07 -12.60 6.73
N ALA A 45 12.23 -13.01 7.67
CA ALA A 45 11.23 -14.05 7.42
C ALA A 45 10.16 -13.60 6.42
N ILE A 46 9.70 -12.34 6.50
CA ILE A 46 8.82 -11.73 5.51
C ILE A 46 9.48 -11.76 4.13
N TYR A 47 10.72 -11.26 4.02
CA TYR A 47 11.50 -11.30 2.78
C TYR A 47 11.52 -12.69 2.14
N ASN A 48 11.74 -13.74 2.92
CA ASN A 48 11.80 -15.11 2.41
C ASN A 48 10.46 -15.62 1.82
N ILE A 49 9.33 -15.06 2.27
CA ILE A 49 8.01 -15.39 1.72
C ILE A 49 7.76 -14.65 0.40
N ILE A 50 8.16 -13.36 0.32
CA ILE A 50 7.68 -12.47 -0.75
C ILE A 50 8.70 -12.18 -1.86
N LYS A 51 9.96 -12.60 -1.72
CA LYS A 51 11.07 -12.25 -2.62
C LYS A 51 10.95 -12.80 -4.05
N ASP A 52 10.25 -13.89 -4.25
CA ASP A 52 10.20 -14.63 -5.53
C ASP A 52 8.89 -14.36 -6.29
N ALA A 53 8.67 -13.10 -6.70
CA ALA A 53 7.49 -12.70 -7.46
C ALA A 53 7.59 -13.09 -8.94
N LYS A 54 6.50 -13.61 -9.52
CA LYS A 54 6.36 -13.86 -10.95
C LYS A 54 5.87 -12.61 -11.66
N VAL A 55 6.78 -11.70 -11.97
CA VAL A 55 6.41 -10.40 -12.52
C VAL A 55 6.05 -10.47 -14.00
N LEU A 56 5.11 -9.62 -14.43
CA LEU A 56 4.79 -9.40 -15.84
C LEU A 56 5.93 -8.66 -16.55
N GLU A 57 5.97 -8.72 -17.88
CA GLU A 57 6.89 -7.88 -18.64
C GLU A 57 6.47 -6.39 -18.54
N TYR A 58 7.47 -5.50 -18.52
CA TYR A 58 7.20 -4.07 -18.45
C TYR A 58 6.67 -3.54 -19.78
N GLY A 59 5.59 -2.75 -19.73
CA GLY A 59 5.02 -2.12 -20.91
C GLY A 59 3.55 -2.42 -21.16
N SER A 60 3.12 -2.33 -22.40
CA SER A 60 1.74 -2.52 -22.85
C SER A 60 1.57 -3.81 -23.65
N GLY A 61 0.34 -4.29 -23.76
CA GLY A 61 -0.03 -5.52 -24.45
C GLY A 61 -0.21 -6.72 -23.50
N LYS A 62 -0.56 -7.86 -24.07
CA LYS A 62 -0.83 -9.10 -23.32
C LYS A 62 0.42 -9.55 -22.56
N GLY A 63 0.26 -9.85 -21.27
CA GLY A 63 1.35 -10.31 -20.40
C GLY A 63 2.30 -9.22 -19.91
N HIS A 64 1.97 -7.94 -20.14
CA HIS A 64 2.76 -6.78 -19.71
C HIS A 64 2.06 -6.00 -18.59
N THR A 65 2.72 -4.98 -18.06
CA THR A 65 2.23 -4.18 -16.91
C THR A 65 0.82 -3.64 -17.11
N TRP A 66 0.50 -3.03 -18.28
CA TRP A 66 -0.84 -2.51 -18.56
C TRP A 66 -1.92 -3.60 -18.64
N TRP A 67 -1.53 -4.82 -18.94
CA TRP A 67 -2.43 -5.98 -18.84
C TRP A 67 -2.79 -6.27 -17.39
N GLY A 68 -1.80 -6.21 -16.49
CA GLY A 68 -2.01 -6.39 -15.05
C GLY A 68 -2.85 -5.26 -14.43
N PHE A 69 -2.60 -4.00 -14.80
CA PHE A 69 -3.38 -2.85 -14.32
C PHE A 69 -4.87 -2.93 -14.63
N TRP A 70 -5.24 -3.67 -15.66
CA TRP A 70 -6.65 -3.94 -15.95
C TRP A 70 -7.36 -4.63 -14.80
N ASP A 71 -6.69 -5.51 -14.10
CA ASP A 71 -7.23 -6.26 -12.97
C ASP A 71 -6.94 -5.57 -11.63
N THR A 72 -5.74 -5.00 -11.48
CA THR A 72 -5.23 -4.49 -10.20
C THR A 72 -5.52 -3.02 -9.92
N ASP A 73 -5.63 -2.20 -10.96
CA ASP A 73 -5.68 -0.74 -10.85
C ASP A 73 -6.78 -0.10 -11.71
N ARG A 74 -7.93 -0.75 -11.80
CA ARG A 74 -9.12 -0.24 -12.48
C ARG A 74 -10.34 -0.33 -11.56
N ASP A 75 -11.15 0.73 -11.55
CA ASP A 75 -12.41 0.74 -10.83
C ASP A 75 -13.53 0.02 -11.61
N GLU A 76 -14.68 -0.19 -10.96
CA GLU A 76 -15.85 -0.85 -11.54
C GLU A 76 -16.48 -0.08 -12.71
N ARG A 77 -16.24 1.24 -12.79
CA ARG A 77 -16.72 2.12 -13.88
C ARG A 77 -15.80 2.04 -15.11
N GLY A 78 -14.66 1.35 -14.99
CA GLY A 78 -13.69 1.16 -16.06
C GLY A 78 -12.64 2.26 -16.17
N TYR A 79 -12.36 3.02 -15.11
CA TYR A 79 -11.29 4.00 -15.07
C TYR A 79 -10.04 3.41 -14.42
N PHE A 80 -8.85 3.76 -14.95
CA PHE A 80 -7.61 3.48 -14.25
C PHE A 80 -7.50 4.35 -13.00
N ILE A 81 -7.19 3.72 -11.88
CA ILE A 81 -7.03 4.34 -10.57
C ILE A 81 -5.65 5.00 -10.50
N ASP A 82 -5.60 6.28 -10.85
CA ASP A 82 -4.39 7.10 -10.70
C ASP A 82 -4.33 7.71 -9.31
N ARG A 83 -3.56 7.08 -8.41
CA ARG A 83 -3.40 7.52 -7.01
C ARG A 83 -2.69 8.86 -6.87
N TYR A 84 -2.03 9.32 -7.94
CA TYR A 84 -1.32 10.61 -7.99
C TYR A 84 -2.19 11.78 -8.43
N SER A 85 -3.41 11.51 -8.91
CA SER A 85 -4.34 12.52 -9.42
C SER A 85 -5.72 12.37 -8.78
N ALA A 86 -6.46 13.48 -8.66
CA ALA A 86 -7.83 13.43 -8.18
C ALA A 86 -8.72 12.57 -9.11
N GLU A 87 -9.70 11.87 -8.52
CA GLU A 87 -10.57 10.94 -9.25
C GLU A 87 -11.20 11.52 -10.52
N LYS A 88 -11.60 12.80 -10.49
CA LYS A 88 -12.15 13.52 -11.66
C LYS A 88 -11.19 13.58 -12.86
N GLU A 89 -9.91 13.30 -12.65
CA GLU A 89 -8.88 13.29 -13.67
C GLU A 89 -8.52 11.89 -14.16
N TRP A 90 -9.11 10.85 -13.60
CA TRP A 90 -8.84 9.48 -13.99
C TRP A 90 -9.24 9.23 -15.43
N VAL A 91 -8.53 8.32 -16.08
CA VAL A 91 -8.67 8.03 -17.51
C VAL A 91 -9.41 6.71 -17.69
N LYS A 92 -10.41 6.70 -18.56
CA LYS A 92 -11.17 5.50 -18.89
C LYS A 92 -10.27 4.52 -19.66
N SER A 93 -10.23 3.28 -19.20
CA SER A 93 -9.55 2.20 -19.90
C SER A 93 -10.31 1.80 -21.17
N THR A 94 -9.61 1.53 -22.26
CA THR A 94 -10.23 1.19 -23.55
C THR A 94 -10.27 -0.32 -23.79
N SER A 95 -9.18 -1.02 -23.49
CA SER A 95 -9.08 -2.47 -23.60
C SER A 95 -7.96 -3.00 -22.70
N GLN A 96 -8.02 -4.28 -22.35
CA GLN A 96 -7.00 -4.89 -21.49
C GLN A 96 -5.62 -4.85 -22.19
N GLY A 97 -4.63 -4.30 -21.46
CA GLY A 97 -3.26 -4.13 -21.95
C GLY A 97 -3.01 -2.84 -22.73
N ALA A 98 -4.04 -2.04 -23.00
CA ALA A 98 -3.87 -0.72 -23.61
C ALA A 98 -3.41 0.31 -22.58
N VAL A 99 -2.58 1.24 -23.02
CA VAL A 99 -2.13 2.39 -22.22
C VAL A 99 -3.28 3.38 -22.05
N GLY A 100 -3.48 3.89 -20.83
CA GLY A 100 -4.40 5.01 -20.62
C GLY A 100 -3.91 6.29 -21.31
N GLU A 101 -4.82 7.07 -21.86
CA GLU A 101 -4.48 8.31 -22.57
C GLU A 101 -3.73 9.28 -21.65
N GLY A 102 -2.55 9.75 -22.07
CA GLY A 102 -1.70 10.64 -21.29
C GLY A 102 -1.09 10.04 -20.02
N MET A 103 -1.15 8.72 -19.88
CA MET A 103 -0.64 8.01 -18.71
C MET A 103 0.70 7.33 -18.98
N ASN A 104 1.46 7.10 -17.90
CA ASN A 104 2.68 6.32 -17.85
C ASN A 104 2.55 5.21 -16.79
N ILE A 105 3.47 4.26 -16.84
CA ILE A 105 3.75 3.36 -15.73
C ILE A 105 4.72 4.10 -14.80
N GLU A 106 4.26 4.41 -13.60
CA GLU A 106 5.07 5.04 -12.57
C GLU A 106 5.73 4.02 -11.67
N HIS A 107 7.03 4.19 -11.43
CA HIS A 107 7.75 3.50 -10.36
C HIS A 107 7.64 4.33 -9.09
N SER A 108 6.71 4.01 -8.21
CA SER A 108 6.50 4.74 -6.95
C SER A 108 7.79 4.82 -6.13
N PHE A 109 8.45 3.69 -5.98
CA PHE A 109 9.81 3.57 -5.48
C PHE A 109 10.77 3.66 -6.68
N PRO A 110 11.48 4.77 -6.87
CA PRO A 110 12.14 5.11 -8.13
C PRO A 110 13.18 4.09 -8.59
N LYS A 111 13.08 3.69 -9.85
CA LYS A 111 14.01 2.71 -10.45
C LYS A 111 15.48 3.14 -10.45
N SER A 112 15.73 4.45 -10.45
CA SER A 112 17.08 5.00 -10.38
C SER A 112 17.81 4.62 -9.09
N TRP A 113 17.07 4.29 -8.01
CA TRP A 113 17.63 3.97 -6.71
C TRP A 113 18.38 2.63 -6.65
N TRP A 114 18.20 1.77 -7.67
CA TRP A 114 19.00 0.55 -7.88
C TRP A 114 19.71 0.51 -9.23
N GLY A 115 19.99 1.70 -9.82
CA GLY A 115 20.69 1.82 -11.10
C GLY A 115 19.81 1.55 -12.33
N GLY A 116 18.50 1.45 -12.19
CA GLY A 116 17.55 1.30 -13.30
C GLY A 116 17.55 -0.07 -13.98
N ALA A 117 18.26 -1.06 -13.43
CA ALA A 117 18.28 -2.41 -13.98
C ALA A 117 16.86 -2.99 -14.06
N LYS A 118 16.52 -3.61 -15.20
CA LYS A 118 15.22 -4.23 -15.47
C LYS A 118 15.06 -5.57 -14.72
N SER A 119 15.31 -5.53 -13.41
CA SER A 119 15.17 -6.64 -12.48
C SER A 119 13.70 -6.88 -12.10
N GLN A 120 13.45 -7.80 -11.17
CA GLN A 120 12.12 -8.03 -10.60
C GLN A 120 11.52 -6.72 -10.05
N ALA A 121 12.30 -5.91 -9.28
CA ALA A 121 11.84 -4.63 -8.73
C ALA A 121 11.32 -3.64 -9.78
N TYR A 122 11.88 -3.69 -11.00
CA TYR A 122 11.45 -2.85 -12.12
C TYR A 122 10.06 -3.22 -12.65
N LYS A 123 9.63 -4.46 -12.44
CA LYS A 123 8.40 -5.04 -12.99
C LYS A 123 7.36 -5.38 -11.94
N ASP A 124 7.67 -5.19 -10.66
CA ASP A 124 6.81 -5.55 -9.54
C ASP A 124 5.58 -4.64 -9.47
N LEU A 125 4.38 -5.21 -9.55
CA LEU A 125 3.13 -4.47 -9.53
C LEU A 125 2.90 -3.73 -8.21
N TYR A 126 3.49 -4.16 -7.09
CA TYR A 126 3.43 -3.38 -5.84
C TYR A 126 4.22 -2.07 -5.92
N ASN A 127 5.17 -1.97 -6.85
CA ASN A 127 5.89 -0.73 -7.13
C ASN A 127 5.30 0.06 -8.29
N LEU A 128 4.59 -0.59 -9.20
CA LEU A 128 4.10 0.03 -10.44
C LEU A 128 2.66 0.49 -10.29
N MET A 129 2.37 1.69 -10.81
CA MET A 129 1.03 2.27 -10.79
C MET A 129 0.76 3.01 -12.10
N PRO A 130 -0.48 2.99 -12.62
CA PRO A 130 -0.88 3.89 -13.68
C PRO A 130 -0.87 5.32 -13.14
N CYS A 131 -0.26 6.26 -13.87
CA CYS A 131 -0.07 7.63 -13.43
C CYS A 131 -0.10 8.58 -14.61
N LYS A 132 -0.73 9.74 -14.49
CA LYS A 132 -0.61 10.80 -15.50
C LYS A 132 0.85 11.21 -15.70
N SER A 133 1.26 11.35 -16.94
CA SER A 133 2.65 11.67 -17.32
C SER A 133 3.14 13.00 -16.75
N THR A 134 2.25 13.97 -16.58
CA THR A 134 2.57 15.30 -16.02
C THR A 134 3.02 15.21 -14.56
N ILE A 135 2.23 14.58 -13.72
CA ILE A 135 2.59 14.44 -12.28
C ILE A 135 3.73 13.44 -12.07
N ASN A 136 3.83 12.39 -12.90
CA ASN A 136 4.98 11.49 -12.91
C ASN A 136 6.28 12.27 -13.15
N SER A 137 6.30 13.14 -14.17
CA SER A 137 7.46 13.98 -14.47
C SER A 137 7.79 14.96 -13.35
N THR A 138 6.77 15.55 -12.70
CA THR A 138 6.96 16.49 -11.60
C THR A 138 7.50 15.78 -10.35
N LYS A 139 6.96 14.60 -10.03
CA LYS A 139 7.41 13.77 -8.92
C LYS A 139 8.86 13.32 -9.11
N SER A 140 9.26 13.04 -10.35
CA SER A 140 10.63 12.60 -10.63
C SER A 140 11.04 11.41 -9.74
N ASN A 141 12.29 11.38 -9.27
CA ASN A 141 12.84 10.39 -8.35
C ASN A 141 12.96 10.90 -6.90
N TYR A 142 12.18 11.93 -6.54
CA TYR A 142 12.18 12.42 -5.16
C TYR A 142 11.66 11.35 -4.20
N PRO A 143 12.23 11.27 -2.98
CA PRO A 143 11.74 10.36 -1.95
C PRO A 143 10.35 10.79 -1.45
N MET A 144 9.61 9.82 -0.94
CA MET A 144 8.33 10.06 -0.30
C MET A 144 8.54 10.65 1.10
N GLY A 145 7.89 11.77 1.38
CA GLY A 145 8.00 12.47 2.65
C GLY A 145 7.06 13.66 2.74
N ALA A 146 6.97 14.29 3.91
CA ALA A 146 6.12 15.44 4.12
C ALA A 146 6.63 16.70 3.39
N VAL A 147 5.76 17.38 2.66
CA VAL A 147 6.04 18.63 1.94
C VAL A 147 5.49 19.81 2.73
N VAL A 148 6.38 20.72 3.14
CA VAL A 148 6.04 21.89 3.96
C VAL A 148 6.11 23.21 3.19
N SER A 149 6.80 23.25 2.05
CA SER A 149 6.92 24.46 1.25
C SER A 149 7.26 24.19 -0.21
N GLY A 150 7.03 25.20 -1.07
CA GLY A 150 7.43 25.17 -2.48
C GLY A 150 6.72 24.11 -3.30
N ASP A 151 5.46 23.80 -2.96
CA ASP A 151 4.67 22.77 -3.67
C ASP A 151 4.49 23.12 -5.14
N LYS A 152 4.91 22.18 -6.01
CA LYS A 152 4.77 22.19 -7.46
C LYS A 152 3.90 21.06 -7.98
N GLY A 153 3.17 20.39 -7.08
CA GLY A 153 2.29 19.28 -7.42
C GLY A 153 1.07 19.71 -8.24
N ASN A 154 0.07 18.88 -8.25
CA ASN A 154 -1.15 19.08 -9.02
C ASN A 154 -2.38 19.44 -8.17
N GLY A 155 -2.18 19.84 -6.91
CA GLY A 155 -3.26 20.11 -5.95
C GLY A 155 -3.83 18.85 -5.29
N TRP A 156 -3.31 17.66 -5.66
CA TRP A 156 -3.63 16.37 -5.07
C TRP A 156 -2.35 15.74 -4.50
N THR A 157 -1.40 15.36 -5.35
CA THR A 157 -0.05 14.99 -4.95
C THR A 157 0.78 16.27 -4.78
N LYS A 158 1.48 16.41 -3.68
CA LYS A 158 2.43 17.51 -3.47
C LYS A 158 3.84 17.10 -3.89
N VAL A 159 4.59 18.05 -4.43
CA VAL A 159 6.02 17.90 -4.73
C VAL A 159 6.72 19.18 -4.29
N GLY A 160 7.57 19.12 -3.30
CA GLY A 160 8.16 20.33 -2.72
C GLY A 160 9.23 20.01 -1.69
N LYS A 161 9.53 20.98 -0.83
CA LYS A 161 10.57 20.85 0.18
C LYS A 161 10.01 20.40 1.52
N GLY A 162 10.73 19.49 2.18
CA GLY A 162 10.55 19.14 3.58
C GLY A 162 11.18 20.15 4.54
N ASN A 163 11.07 19.89 5.85
CA ASN A 163 11.65 20.74 6.90
C ASN A 163 13.18 20.81 6.85
N ASP A 164 13.82 19.82 6.28
CA ASP A 164 15.28 19.75 6.09
C ASP A 164 15.77 20.46 4.80
N GLY A 165 14.83 21.05 4.03
CA GLY A 165 15.10 21.73 2.77
C GLY A 165 15.31 20.81 1.57
N ASN A 166 15.30 19.50 1.73
CA ASN A 166 15.36 18.52 0.65
C ASN A 166 14.02 18.41 -0.09
N TRP A 167 14.08 17.92 -1.33
CA TRP A 167 12.88 17.68 -2.13
C TRP A 167 12.25 16.34 -1.82
N TYR A 168 10.92 16.37 -1.67
CA TYR A 168 10.05 15.23 -1.44
C TYR A 168 8.81 15.27 -2.31
N TRP A 169 8.15 14.14 -2.43
CA TRP A 169 6.77 14.08 -2.86
C TRP A 169 5.90 13.52 -1.72
N GLU A 170 4.67 14.03 -1.61
CA GLU A 170 3.72 13.63 -0.58
C GLU A 170 2.42 13.20 -1.24
N PRO A 171 1.95 11.94 -0.98
CA PRO A 171 0.65 11.49 -1.45
C PRO A 171 -0.49 12.32 -0.85
N ALA A 172 -1.62 12.38 -1.57
CA ALA A 172 -2.87 12.84 -0.98
C ALA A 172 -3.29 11.95 0.20
N ASN A 173 -4.01 12.52 1.15
CA ASN A 173 -4.36 11.82 2.39
C ASN A 173 -4.99 10.43 2.21
N PRO A 174 -5.92 10.19 1.23
CA PRO A 174 -6.53 8.88 1.03
C PRO A 174 -5.57 7.79 0.52
N TRP A 175 -4.34 8.13 0.20
CA TRP A 175 -3.35 7.22 -0.39
C TRP A 175 -2.05 7.15 0.42
N LYS A 176 -1.96 7.86 1.54
CA LYS A 176 -0.74 7.87 2.36
C LYS A 176 -0.40 6.50 2.91
N GLY A 177 -1.40 5.77 3.36
CA GLY A 177 -1.25 4.42 3.87
C GLY A 177 -0.84 3.43 2.78
N ASP A 178 -1.53 3.47 1.63
CA ASP A 178 -1.23 2.60 0.48
C ASP A 178 0.24 2.73 0.05
N PHE A 179 0.69 3.98 -0.13
CA PHE A 179 2.08 4.22 -0.52
C PHE A 179 3.07 3.85 0.58
N ALA A 180 2.74 4.12 1.85
CA ALA A 180 3.59 3.75 2.98
C ALA A 180 3.78 2.22 3.05
N ARG A 181 2.69 1.44 2.95
CA ARG A 181 2.74 -0.03 2.90
C ARG A 181 3.46 -0.55 1.65
N GLY A 182 3.32 0.14 0.52
CA GLY A 182 4.06 -0.14 -0.71
C GLY A 182 5.58 0.07 -0.53
N TYR A 183 6.00 1.17 0.10
CA TYR A 183 7.41 1.45 0.38
C TYR A 183 8.02 0.48 1.38
N MET A 184 7.27 0.08 2.41
CA MET A 184 7.70 -0.95 3.38
C MET A 184 7.86 -2.32 2.69
N TYR A 185 6.95 -2.66 1.77
CA TYR A 185 7.06 -3.85 0.95
C TYR A 185 8.34 -3.82 0.09
N MET A 186 8.58 -2.72 -0.64
CA MET A 186 9.78 -2.58 -1.47
C MET A 186 11.07 -2.68 -0.66
N ALA A 187 11.14 -1.99 0.49
CA ALA A 187 12.28 -2.03 1.39
C ALA A 187 12.50 -3.41 2.03
N THR A 188 11.48 -4.27 2.07
CA THR A 188 11.58 -5.65 2.56
C THR A 188 11.93 -6.61 1.44
N THR A 189 11.18 -6.59 0.33
CA THR A 189 11.36 -7.51 -0.79
C THR A 189 12.73 -7.36 -1.45
N TYR A 190 13.25 -6.14 -1.49
CA TYR A 190 14.51 -5.81 -2.15
C TYR A 190 15.60 -5.37 -1.17
N GLN A 191 15.53 -5.81 0.08
CA GLN A 191 16.45 -5.43 1.17
C GLN A 191 17.93 -5.69 0.90
N ASN A 192 18.25 -6.55 -0.06
CA ASN A 192 19.62 -6.91 -0.43
C ASN A 192 20.14 -6.12 -1.65
N TYR A 193 19.37 -5.13 -2.15
CA TYR A 193 19.80 -4.30 -3.27
C TYR A 193 20.84 -3.28 -2.83
N ASN A 194 21.72 -2.91 -3.75
CA ASN A 194 22.62 -1.78 -3.57
C ASN A 194 21.90 -0.51 -3.96
N TRP A 195 21.48 0.25 -2.95
CA TRP A 195 20.81 1.54 -3.14
C TRP A 195 21.82 2.59 -3.57
N SER A 196 21.48 3.42 -4.54
CA SER A 196 22.36 4.42 -5.13
C SER A 196 21.64 5.75 -5.38
N GLY A 197 22.44 6.84 -5.33
CA GLY A 197 21.97 8.20 -5.51
C GLY A 197 21.51 8.88 -4.21
N ASP A 198 21.67 10.21 -4.17
CA ASP A 198 21.40 11.01 -2.98
C ASP A 198 19.95 10.90 -2.53
N GLN A 199 18.99 10.90 -3.46
CA GLN A 199 17.57 10.75 -3.13
C GLN A 199 17.25 9.39 -2.49
N ALA A 200 17.91 8.32 -2.96
CA ALA A 200 17.76 7.01 -2.33
C ALA A 200 18.30 7.04 -0.89
N HIS A 201 19.47 7.60 -0.67
CA HIS A 201 20.11 7.65 0.65
C HIS A 201 19.41 8.58 1.66
N GLN A 202 18.56 9.50 1.20
CA GLN A 202 17.68 10.26 2.10
C GLN A 202 16.71 9.37 2.86
N ILE A 203 16.21 8.30 2.24
CA ILE A 203 15.13 7.46 2.77
C ILE A 203 15.60 6.02 3.06
N LEU A 204 16.66 5.57 2.42
CA LEU A 204 17.20 4.22 2.51
C LEU A 204 18.61 4.19 3.08
N GLN A 205 18.94 3.08 3.70
CA GLN A 205 20.30 2.71 4.06
C GLN A 205 20.61 1.29 3.59
N GLN A 206 21.89 0.99 3.42
CA GLN A 206 22.32 -0.34 2.99
C GLN A 206 22.06 -1.38 4.08
N GLY A 207 21.82 -2.61 3.63
CA GLY A 207 21.64 -3.78 4.48
C GLY A 207 20.20 -4.20 4.68
N ALA A 208 20.06 -5.46 5.09
CA ALA A 208 18.76 -6.11 5.20
C ALA A 208 17.85 -5.51 6.30
N TYR A 209 18.43 -4.82 7.28
CA TYR A 209 17.69 -4.19 8.35
C TYR A 209 18.44 -2.93 8.85
N PRO A 210 17.73 -1.84 9.13
CA PRO A 210 16.29 -1.64 8.92
C PRO A 210 15.89 -1.34 7.47
N THR A 211 16.85 -1.10 6.56
CA THR A 211 16.72 -0.69 5.15
C THR A 211 16.15 0.71 4.98
N LEU A 212 15.07 1.06 5.68
CA LEU A 212 14.52 2.42 5.75
C LEU A 212 15.29 3.25 6.80
N GLN A 213 15.51 4.53 6.52
CA GLN A 213 15.98 5.49 7.51
C GLN A 213 14.97 5.64 8.66
N ALA A 214 15.46 5.97 9.86
CA ALA A 214 14.63 6.03 11.07
C ALA A 214 13.45 7.00 10.95
N TRP A 215 13.65 8.17 10.35
CA TRP A 215 12.59 9.14 10.13
C TRP A 215 11.54 8.62 9.14
N ALA A 216 11.98 7.89 8.11
CA ALA A 216 11.12 7.41 7.04
C ALA A 216 10.16 6.32 7.55
N HIS A 217 10.67 5.28 8.23
CA HIS A 217 9.77 4.25 8.75
C HIS A 217 8.82 4.78 9.83
N LYS A 218 9.24 5.75 10.66
CA LYS A 218 8.32 6.42 11.62
C LYS A 218 7.19 7.15 10.91
N LEU A 219 7.51 7.95 9.88
CA LEU A 219 6.51 8.66 9.09
C LEU A 219 5.56 7.69 8.39
N PHE A 220 6.09 6.62 7.81
CA PHE A 220 5.27 5.63 7.08
C PHE A 220 4.36 4.84 8.02
N ILE A 221 4.82 4.50 9.22
CA ILE A 221 3.97 3.89 10.26
C ILE A 221 2.82 4.85 10.61
N GLN A 222 3.14 6.14 10.85
CA GLN A 222 2.12 7.15 11.14
C GLN A 222 1.08 7.26 10.02
N TRP A 223 1.53 7.33 8.77
CA TRP A 223 0.63 7.42 7.61
C TRP A 223 -0.22 6.15 7.44
N ALA A 224 0.38 4.97 7.58
CA ALA A 224 -0.33 3.71 7.47
C ALA A 224 -1.36 3.48 8.61
N LYS A 225 -1.11 4.04 9.80
CA LYS A 225 -2.10 4.03 10.92
C LYS A 225 -3.26 4.99 10.67
N GLY A 226 -2.97 6.14 10.06
CA GLY A 226 -3.97 7.17 9.73
C GLY A 226 -4.82 6.84 8.50
N ASP A 227 -4.31 5.96 7.64
CA ASP A 227 -4.94 5.54 6.39
C ASP A 227 -4.83 3.99 6.30
N LYS A 228 -5.79 3.32 6.93
CA LYS A 228 -5.83 1.85 7.03
C LYS A 228 -6.16 1.22 5.67
N PRO A 229 -5.80 -0.06 5.43
CA PRO A 229 -6.19 -0.74 4.20
C PRO A 229 -7.71 -0.71 4.02
N ASP A 230 -8.15 -0.17 2.90
CA ASP A 230 -9.54 -0.18 2.49
C ASP A 230 -9.85 -1.35 1.55
N ALA A 231 -11.10 -1.48 1.15
CA ALA A 231 -11.55 -2.55 0.26
C ALA A 231 -10.82 -2.54 -1.09
N LEU A 232 -10.43 -1.35 -1.58
CA LEU A 232 -9.73 -1.19 -2.85
C LEU A 232 -8.28 -1.69 -2.75
N GLU A 233 -7.57 -1.34 -1.69
CA GLU A 233 -6.20 -1.81 -1.46
C GLU A 233 -6.16 -3.31 -1.15
N ILE A 234 -7.11 -3.82 -0.35
CA ILE A 234 -7.25 -5.26 -0.08
C ILE A 234 -7.50 -6.04 -1.36
N LYS A 235 -8.41 -5.54 -2.21
CA LYS A 235 -8.68 -6.14 -3.53
C LYS A 235 -7.44 -6.12 -4.41
N ARG A 236 -6.72 -5.00 -4.47
CA ARG A 236 -5.48 -4.88 -5.23
C ARG A 236 -4.44 -5.90 -4.78
N ASN A 237 -4.26 -6.08 -3.46
CA ASN A 237 -3.33 -7.06 -2.90
C ASN A 237 -3.68 -8.49 -3.35
N GLU A 238 -4.97 -8.82 -3.39
CA GLU A 238 -5.46 -10.11 -3.88
C GLU A 238 -5.22 -10.29 -5.39
N ASP A 239 -5.49 -9.26 -6.19
CA ASP A 239 -5.34 -9.35 -7.64
C ASP A 239 -3.86 -9.40 -8.07
N VAL A 240 -2.98 -8.67 -7.37
CA VAL A 240 -1.53 -8.80 -7.55
C VAL A 240 -1.06 -10.20 -7.16
N TYR A 241 -1.57 -10.76 -6.05
CA TYR A 241 -1.26 -12.14 -5.66
C TYR A 241 -1.61 -13.16 -6.75
N LYS A 242 -2.77 -13.04 -7.39
CA LYS A 242 -3.18 -13.93 -8.50
C LYS A 242 -2.22 -13.86 -9.68
N ILE A 243 -1.60 -12.70 -9.91
CA ILE A 243 -0.66 -12.48 -11.02
C ILE A 243 0.76 -12.88 -10.62
N GLN A 244 1.26 -12.40 -9.47
CA GLN A 244 2.67 -12.50 -9.08
C GLN A 244 2.97 -13.65 -8.12
N GLY A 245 1.95 -14.19 -7.44
CA GLY A 245 2.10 -15.28 -6.46
C GLY A 245 2.64 -14.84 -5.10
N ASN A 246 2.86 -13.54 -4.90
CA ASN A 246 3.23 -12.98 -3.61
C ASN A 246 2.23 -11.89 -3.17
N ARG A 247 2.16 -11.64 -1.86
CA ARG A 247 1.27 -10.66 -1.23
C ARG A 247 2.07 -9.54 -0.59
N ASN A 248 1.46 -8.36 -0.43
CA ASN A 248 2.00 -7.35 0.47
C ASN A 248 1.52 -7.64 1.90
N PRO A 249 2.40 -8.14 2.80
CA PRO A 249 1.99 -8.52 4.16
C PRO A 249 1.64 -7.32 5.04
N TYR A 250 2.08 -6.11 4.68
CA TYR A 250 1.72 -4.88 5.40
C TYR A 250 0.29 -4.42 5.08
N VAL A 251 -0.29 -4.90 3.98
CA VAL A 251 -1.73 -4.79 3.69
C VAL A 251 -2.49 -5.86 4.45
N ASP A 252 -2.03 -7.11 4.42
CA ASP A 252 -2.72 -8.23 5.08
C ASP A 252 -2.77 -8.08 6.61
N PHE A 253 -1.70 -7.54 7.22
CA PHE A 253 -1.58 -7.28 8.65
C PHE A 253 -1.23 -5.81 8.90
N PRO A 254 -2.21 -4.93 9.08
CA PRO A 254 -1.99 -3.48 9.18
C PRO A 254 -1.05 -3.06 10.32
N ASN A 255 -0.88 -3.89 11.34
CA ASN A 255 0.02 -3.62 12.47
C ASN A 255 1.41 -4.27 12.32
N LEU A 256 1.68 -5.01 11.23
CA LEU A 256 2.95 -5.73 11.05
C LEU A 256 4.16 -4.81 11.09
N MET A 257 4.03 -3.58 10.55
CA MET A 257 5.11 -2.59 10.57
C MET A 257 5.56 -2.21 11.97
N GLU A 258 4.68 -2.25 12.97
CA GLU A 258 5.05 -1.99 14.36
C GLU A 258 6.00 -3.08 14.92
N TYR A 259 5.81 -4.32 14.51
CA TYR A 259 6.68 -5.44 14.91
C TYR A 259 8.01 -5.44 14.15
N VAL A 260 8.09 -4.77 13.00
CA VAL A 260 9.31 -4.70 12.19
C VAL A 260 10.13 -3.46 12.54
N TRP A 261 9.52 -2.27 12.67
CA TRP A 261 10.22 -1.00 12.83
C TRP A 261 9.69 -0.10 13.95
N GLY A 262 8.53 -0.42 14.52
CA GLY A 262 7.83 0.45 15.46
C GLY A 262 7.90 -0.01 16.91
N ASP A 263 6.88 0.33 17.68
CA ASP A 263 6.87 0.16 19.14
C ASP A 263 6.77 -1.31 19.57
N SER A 264 6.33 -2.20 18.70
CA SER A 264 6.22 -3.64 18.96
C SER A 264 7.44 -4.46 18.54
N ILE A 265 8.57 -3.81 18.22
CA ILE A 265 9.80 -4.47 17.70
C ILE A 265 10.34 -5.58 18.62
N ASN A 266 10.08 -5.51 19.92
CA ASN A 266 10.53 -6.48 20.92
C ASN A 266 9.51 -7.61 21.17
N TYR A 267 8.32 -7.53 20.60
CA TYR A 267 7.26 -8.52 20.77
C TYR A 267 7.25 -9.53 19.62
N ALA A 268 6.98 -10.78 19.95
CA ALA A 268 6.86 -11.84 18.96
C ALA A 268 5.57 -11.70 18.13
N PHE A 269 5.71 -11.68 16.81
CA PHE A 269 4.57 -11.66 15.89
C PHE A 269 3.86 -13.02 15.86
N ASN A 270 2.55 -13.00 15.81
CA ASN A 270 1.73 -14.21 15.64
C ASN A 270 0.65 -13.98 14.58
N PRO A 271 0.78 -14.56 13.36
CA PRO A 271 -0.16 -14.35 12.26
C PRO A 271 -1.58 -14.93 12.55
N GLU A 272 -1.72 -15.80 13.54
CA GLU A 272 -3.01 -16.39 13.89
C GLU A 272 -3.87 -15.46 14.75
N THR A 273 -3.24 -14.60 15.56
CA THR A 273 -3.92 -13.73 16.53
C THR A 273 -3.80 -12.24 16.20
N THR A 274 -2.91 -11.87 15.26
CA THR A 274 -2.76 -10.48 14.84
C THR A 274 -3.92 -10.08 13.91
N LEU A 275 -4.43 -8.86 14.10
CA LEU A 275 -5.49 -8.27 13.29
C LEU A 275 -5.14 -8.33 11.80
N LYS A 276 -6.04 -8.85 10.99
CA LYS A 276 -5.97 -8.87 9.53
C LYS A 276 -6.81 -7.76 8.94
N SER A 277 -6.43 -7.24 7.79
CA SER A 277 -7.22 -6.22 7.09
C SER A 277 -8.63 -6.70 6.71
N THR A 278 -8.79 -8.02 6.49
CA THR A 278 -10.09 -8.65 6.23
C THR A 278 -11.00 -8.74 7.45
N ASP A 279 -10.49 -8.49 8.66
CA ASP A 279 -11.26 -8.50 9.90
C ASP A 279 -11.92 -7.12 10.16
N TYR A 280 -11.60 -6.09 9.37
CA TYR A 280 -12.27 -4.81 9.46
C TYR A 280 -13.74 -4.93 9.05
N LYS A 281 -14.63 -4.35 9.84
CA LYS A 281 -16.04 -4.21 9.47
C LYS A 281 -16.17 -3.15 8.39
N ASP A 282 -17.20 -3.27 7.56
CA ASP A 282 -17.54 -2.26 6.55
C ASP A 282 -17.59 -0.87 7.19
N GLY A 283 -16.77 0.06 6.67
CA GLY A 283 -16.63 1.42 7.16
C GLY A 283 -15.51 1.66 8.19
N GLU A 284 -14.81 0.63 8.68
CA GLU A 284 -13.65 0.78 9.58
C GLU A 284 -12.31 0.84 8.82
N GLY A 285 -12.29 0.50 7.55
CA GLY A 285 -11.13 0.62 6.66
C GLY A 285 -11.23 1.86 5.79
N GLY A 286 -10.19 2.67 5.79
CA GLY A 286 -9.86 3.67 4.80
C GLY A 286 -10.71 4.93 4.67
N GLY A 287 -10.05 6.07 4.65
CA GLY A 287 -10.53 7.33 4.13
C GLY A 287 -11.05 8.33 5.15
N GLY A 288 -10.12 9.12 5.76
CA GLY A 288 -10.41 10.47 6.25
C GLY A 288 -11.48 10.67 7.33
N GLY A 289 -11.86 9.62 8.05
CA GLY A 289 -12.76 9.71 9.21
C GLY A 289 -11.99 10.13 10.45
N THR A 290 -12.52 11.08 11.19
CA THR A 290 -12.07 11.46 12.53
C THR A 290 -11.93 10.21 13.39
N ILE A 291 -10.71 9.89 13.81
CA ILE A 291 -10.45 8.77 14.73
C ILE A 291 -11.10 9.14 16.06
N THR A 292 -12.17 8.42 16.45
CA THR A 292 -12.62 8.43 17.84
C THR A 292 -11.78 7.36 18.55
N PRO A 293 -10.95 7.73 19.54
CA PRO A 293 -10.14 6.79 20.28
C PRO A 293 -11.03 5.74 20.97
N SER A 294 -10.57 4.49 21.03
CA SER A 294 -11.19 3.48 21.89
C SER A 294 -11.05 3.93 23.36
N PRO A 295 -12.07 3.74 24.23
CA PRO A 295 -12.01 4.19 25.62
C PRO A 295 -10.89 3.57 26.46
N ASP A 296 -10.23 2.51 25.96
CA ASP A 296 -9.19 1.75 26.67
C ASP A 296 -7.76 1.97 26.12
N GLU A 297 -7.56 2.83 25.11
CA GLU A 297 -6.22 3.23 24.69
C GLU A 297 -5.86 4.61 25.29
N PRO A 298 -4.66 4.77 25.89
CA PRO A 298 -4.24 6.08 26.39
C PRO A 298 -4.12 7.07 25.22
N ASP A 299 -4.69 8.27 25.38
CA ASP A 299 -4.61 9.39 24.43
C ASP A 299 -3.15 9.80 24.20
N TYR A 300 -2.54 9.33 23.14
CA TYR A 300 -1.24 9.82 22.67
C TYR A 300 -1.46 10.98 21.70
N ILE A 301 -1.34 12.21 22.19
CA ILE A 301 -1.23 13.39 21.33
C ILE A 301 0.25 13.54 20.96
N TYR A 302 0.63 13.13 19.77
CA TYR A 302 1.94 13.45 19.22
C TYR A 302 1.90 14.83 18.57
N SER A 303 2.35 15.87 19.30
CA SER A 303 2.78 17.11 18.68
C SER A 303 4.27 17.01 18.37
N ALA A 304 4.62 16.76 17.12
CA ALA A 304 5.99 16.84 16.67
C ALA A 304 6.35 18.31 16.48
N ASP A 305 7.04 18.92 17.46
CA ASP A 305 7.68 20.20 17.30
C ASP A 305 9.08 19.98 16.67
N PHE A 306 9.18 20.22 15.37
CA PHE A 306 10.41 20.11 14.59
C PHE A 306 11.25 21.40 14.56
N THR A 307 10.96 22.39 15.40
CA THR A 307 11.63 23.71 15.38
C THR A 307 12.96 23.77 16.12
N SER A 308 13.33 22.76 16.87
CA SER A 308 14.65 22.71 17.54
C SER A 308 15.43 21.47 17.10
N GLY A 309 16.51 21.66 16.34
CA GLY A 309 17.41 20.63 15.83
C GLY A 309 18.20 19.84 16.90
N LYS A 310 17.53 19.43 17.97
CA LYS A 310 18.02 18.46 18.96
C LYS A 310 16.92 17.43 19.16
N GLY A 311 17.16 16.23 18.62
CA GLY A 311 16.27 15.08 18.78
C GLY A 311 16.03 14.77 20.26
N GLY A 312 14.85 15.09 20.73
CA GLY A 312 14.35 14.71 22.03
C GLY A 312 12.83 14.68 21.95
N CYS A 313 12.28 13.46 21.89
CA CYS A 313 10.86 13.25 22.09
C CYS A 313 10.56 13.39 23.57
N THR A 314 9.79 14.40 24.01
CA THR A 314 9.28 14.45 25.37
C THR A 314 7.85 13.93 25.39
N GLU A 315 7.66 12.80 26.04
CA GLU A 315 6.35 12.26 26.40
C GLU A 315 5.65 13.21 27.40
N LYS A 316 4.46 13.70 27.05
CA LYS A 316 3.55 14.27 28.03
C LYS A 316 2.35 13.35 28.17
N ILE A 317 2.31 12.65 29.28
CA ILE A 317 1.11 11.91 29.73
C ILE A 317 0.15 12.97 30.29
N VAL A 318 -1.00 13.12 29.68
CA VAL A 318 -2.11 13.87 30.27
C VAL A 318 -3.03 12.86 30.93
N LYS A 319 -3.20 13.02 32.25
CA LYS A 319 -4.12 12.20 33.07
C LYS A 319 -5.56 12.62 32.84
#